data_bc657dad3e6b6ac0424d4d6382b3a833
#
_entry.id   bc657dad3e6b6ac0424d4d6382b3a833
#
_cell.length_a   1.000
_cell.length_b   1.000
_cell.length_c   1.000
_cell.angle_alpha   90.00
_cell.angle_beta   90.00
_cell.angle_gamma   90.00
#
_symmetry.space_group_name_H-M   'P 1'
#
loop_
_entity.id
_entity.type
_entity.pdbx_description
1 polymer ?
#
loop_
_entity_poly.entity_id
_entity_poly.type
_entity_poly.pdbx_seq_one_letter_code
_entity_poly.pdbx_strand_id
1 'polypeptide(L)'
;MPVMSSTSNARVPAMTRARFPQAGPAETAPPGSGRSGRRTWAANVITAVAALGFGITLGLGLTAVTRGSLAAPGGLATAAGQIAGLTGSFLLLVMLLLIARLPWLEGVLGQDRLVRWHRRLGPWPIILLGSHAVLITIGYAEQASIGPWHELGILLTSYPDVLMATVAFALLVMAGVASFRAARSRLRYETWWAVHLYTYLAIALAFSHQLADGVSFVGHPLARLFWIVIWALTAGVVLVYRVGLPLWRTVYHRLRVAEVREEGPGVVSVICAGRHLERLPVAGGQFLQWRFLHNDLWWQAHPYSISALPRPPFLRVTVKALGDFSESVANIPVGTRVAIEGPYGVVTAHSRSGDKVLLVAAGVGVTPMRAILEDLPAAVDVVVVLRAPTREDVIFHHEIARLVQARGGRLHVLVGSRHQVRLDSRLLAKLVPDLGTRDVYVCGPEGFTNRVIGAAKRLGVSSERIHSESFAF
;
A
#
# COMPACT_ATOMS: atom_id res chain seq x y z
N MET A 1 -5.19 -65.65 8.34
CA MET A 1 -5.83 -64.37 8.80
C MET A 1 -5.24 -63.25 7.97
N PRO A 2 -5.99 -62.62 7.02
CA PRO A 2 -5.51 -61.48 6.26
C PRO A 2 -5.92 -60.18 6.96
N VAL A 3 -4.95 -59.27 7.01
CA VAL A 3 -5.11 -57.92 7.51
C VAL A 3 -5.79 -57.07 6.46
N MET A 4 -6.99 -56.52 6.77
CA MET A 4 -7.71 -55.56 5.94
C MET A 4 -7.09 -54.17 6.13
N SER A 5 -6.50 -53.60 5.06
CA SER A 5 -6.16 -52.20 4.95
C SER A 5 -7.33 -51.46 4.32
N SER A 6 -8.06 -50.62 5.09
CA SER A 6 -9.09 -49.75 4.58
C SER A 6 -8.45 -48.40 4.24
N THR A 7 -8.13 -48.17 2.98
CA THR A 7 -7.84 -46.84 2.44
C THR A 7 -9.16 -46.18 2.05
N SER A 8 -9.64 -45.26 2.90
CA SER A 8 -10.77 -44.36 2.60
C SER A 8 -10.34 -43.34 1.57
N ASN A 9 -10.53 -43.60 0.29
CA ASN A 9 -10.45 -42.62 -0.78
C ASN A 9 -11.72 -41.77 -0.76
N ALA A 10 -11.67 -40.63 -0.02
CA ALA A 10 -12.67 -39.60 -0.15
C ALA A 10 -12.55 -39.00 -1.56
N ARG A 11 -13.39 -39.42 -2.48
CA ARG A 11 -13.55 -38.82 -3.81
C ARG A 11 -13.98 -37.35 -3.62
N VAL A 12 -13.09 -36.44 -3.97
CA VAL A 12 -13.44 -35.04 -4.21
C VAL A 12 -14.42 -35.01 -5.39
N PRO A 13 -15.64 -34.46 -5.25
CA PRO A 13 -16.57 -34.44 -6.38
C PRO A 13 -15.92 -33.64 -7.51
N ALA A 14 -15.97 -34.16 -8.73
CA ALA A 14 -15.51 -33.55 -9.96
C ALA A 14 -16.30 -32.21 -10.11
N MET A 15 -15.66 -31.10 -9.79
CA MET A 15 -16.22 -29.78 -10.05
C MET A 15 -16.29 -29.61 -11.57
N THR A 16 -17.50 -29.68 -12.10
CA THR A 16 -17.84 -29.26 -13.47
C THR A 16 -17.17 -27.91 -13.73
N ARG A 17 -16.48 -27.76 -14.87
CA ARG A 17 -15.78 -26.52 -15.27
C ARG A 17 -16.64 -25.30 -14.94
N ALA A 18 -16.32 -24.62 -13.85
CA ALA A 18 -17.08 -23.51 -13.34
C ALA A 18 -16.88 -22.32 -14.28
N ARG A 19 -17.86 -22.06 -15.15
CA ARG A 19 -17.87 -20.83 -15.92
C ARG A 19 -18.10 -19.67 -14.95
N PHE A 20 -17.17 -18.73 -14.88
CA PHE A 20 -17.34 -17.49 -14.12
C PHE A 20 -18.63 -16.82 -14.60
N PRO A 21 -19.63 -16.58 -13.74
CA PRO A 21 -20.92 -16.05 -14.14
C PRO A 21 -20.78 -14.74 -14.90
N GLN A 22 -21.57 -14.53 -15.95
CA GLN A 22 -21.51 -13.32 -16.77
C GLN A 22 -22.32 -12.19 -16.13
N ALA A 23 -21.77 -10.95 -16.14
CA ALA A 23 -22.40 -9.80 -15.51
C ALA A 23 -23.47 -9.16 -16.40
N GLY A 24 -24.58 -8.79 -15.75
CA GLY A 24 -25.39 -7.63 -16.13
C GLY A 24 -24.87 -6.36 -15.44
N PRO A 25 -25.31 -5.16 -15.87
CA PRO A 25 -24.95 -3.89 -15.21
C PRO A 25 -25.46 -3.86 -13.75
N ALA A 26 -24.61 -3.37 -12.84
CA ALA A 26 -24.97 -3.21 -11.43
C ALA A 26 -25.88 -1.99 -11.24
N GLU A 27 -26.95 -2.12 -10.46
CA GLU A 27 -27.70 -0.98 -9.92
C GLU A 27 -26.89 -0.37 -8.75
N THR A 28 -26.34 0.83 -8.94
CA THR A 28 -25.55 1.50 -7.91
C THR A 28 -25.97 2.96 -7.70
N ALA A 29 -25.68 3.47 -6.50
CA ALA A 29 -26.04 4.79 -6.00
C ALA A 29 -25.50 5.98 -6.82
N PRO A 30 -26.16 7.17 -6.78
CA PRO A 30 -25.80 8.35 -7.56
C PRO A 30 -24.42 8.95 -7.22
N PRO A 31 -23.81 9.73 -8.13
CA PRO A 31 -22.52 10.36 -7.93
C PRO A 31 -22.57 11.39 -6.79
N GLY A 32 -21.62 11.31 -5.87
CA GLY A 32 -21.57 12.19 -4.71
C GLY A 32 -20.81 13.48 -4.99
N SER A 33 -21.51 14.58 -5.27
CA SER A 33 -20.94 15.94 -5.41
C SER A 33 -20.26 16.50 -4.14
N GLY A 34 -20.38 15.83 -2.98
CA GLY A 34 -19.78 16.26 -1.71
C GLY A 34 -18.44 15.59 -1.34
N ARG A 35 -17.90 14.71 -2.19
CA ARG A 35 -16.75 13.87 -1.80
C ARG A 35 -15.39 14.57 -1.85
N SER A 36 -15.18 15.54 -2.75
CA SER A 36 -13.91 16.29 -2.82
C SER A 36 -13.71 17.16 -1.58
N GLY A 37 -14.74 17.89 -1.16
CA GLY A 37 -14.69 18.71 0.07
C GLY A 37 -14.48 17.85 1.32
N ARG A 38 -15.12 16.69 1.43
CA ARG A 38 -14.94 15.77 2.56
C ARG A 38 -13.53 15.19 2.62
N ARG A 39 -12.92 14.84 1.46
CA ARG A 39 -11.54 14.37 1.41
C ARG A 39 -10.54 15.45 1.82
N THR A 40 -10.71 16.67 1.35
CA THR A 40 -9.85 17.80 1.74
C THR A 40 -9.98 18.09 3.23
N TRP A 41 -11.20 18.12 3.77
CA TRP A 41 -11.44 18.30 5.20
C TRP A 41 -10.78 17.18 6.03
N ALA A 42 -10.98 15.92 5.65
CA ALA A 42 -10.37 14.79 6.35
C ALA A 42 -8.84 14.82 6.30
N ALA A 43 -8.25 15.21 5.16
CA ALA A 43 -6.80 15.39 5.05
C ALA A 43 -6.29 16.49 5.98
N ASN A 44 -7.01 17.60 6.10
CA ASN A 44 -6.68 18.70 7.02
C ASN A 44 -6.77 18.25 8.48
N VAL A 45 -7.80 17.50 8.86
CA VAL A 45 -7.95 16.92 10.21
C VAL A 45 -6.80 15.99 10.55
N ILE A 46 -6.42 15.09 9.64
CA ILE A 46 -5.28 14.18 9.81
C ILE A 46 -4.00 14.96 10.04
N THR A 47 -3.77 16.01 9.23
CA THR A 47 -2.59 16.86 9.36
C THR A 47 -2.60 17.62 10.68
N ALA A 48 -3.75 18.14 11.10
CA ALA A 48 -3.91 18.86 12.37
C ALA A 48 -3.65 17.93 13.58
N VAL A 49 -4.16 16.70 13.55
CA VAL A 49 -3.91 15.70 14.61
C VAL A 49 -2.43 15.33 14.69
N ALA A 50 -1.79 15.11 13.54
CA ALA A 50 -0.35 14.82 13.50
C ALA A 50 0.48 15.99 13.99
N ALA A 51 0.14 17.23 13.61
CA ALA A 51 0.79 18.45 14.08
C ALA A 51 0.58 18.70 15.59
N LEU A 52 -0.63 18.42 16.10
CA LEU A 52 -0.91 18.50 17.54
C LEU A 52 -0.08 17.50 18.34
N GLY A 53 -0.05 16.23 17.89
CA GLY A 53 0.78 15.18 18.52
C GLY A 53 2.26 15.54 18.53
N PHE A 54 2.75 16.09 17.42
CA PHE A 54 4.12 16.61 17.31
C PHE A 54 4.36 17.79 18.27
N GLY A 55 3.43 18.76 18.32
CA GLY A 55 3.51 19.92 19.22
C GLY A 55 3.54 19.51 20.69
N ILE A 56 2.71 18.56 21.09
CA ILE A 56 2.74 17.99 22.45
C ILE A 56 4.09 17.32 22.72
N THR A 57 4.58 16.51 21.80
CA THR A 57 5.87 15.81 21.95
C THR A 57 7.03 16.79 22.11
N LEU A 58 7.05 17.84 21.28
CA LEU A 58 8.05 18.91 21.37
C LEU A 58 7.91 19.69 22.69
N GLY A 59 6.67 20.01 23.09
CA GLY A 59 6.38 20.67 24.36
C GLY A 59 6.91 19.88 25.55
N LEU A 60 6.73 18.55 25.58
CA LEU A 60 7.29 17.69 26.62
C LEU A 60 8.81 17.75 26.68
N GLY A 61 9.49 17.79 25.53
CA GLY A 61 10.94 17.98 25.47
C GLY A 61 11.36 19.34 26.04
N LEU A 62 10.60 20.39 25.74
CA LEU A 62 10.93 21.74 26.18
C LEU A 62 10.62 21.99 27.66
N THR A 63 9.66 21.31 28.26
CA THR A 63 9.36 21.46 29.70
C THR A 63 10.50 20.97 30.60
N ALA A 64 11.33 20.03 30.12
CA ALA A 64 12.50 19.57 30.84
C ALA A 64 13.69 20.55 30.77
N VAL A 65 13.60 21.57 29.89
CA VAL A 65 14.68 22.53 29.64
C VAL A 65 14.47 23.80 30.47
N THR A 66 15.35 24.05 31.41
CA THR A 66 15.36 25.28 32.23
C THR A 66 16.56 26.13 31.89
N ARG A 67 16.52 27.43 32.26
CA ARG A 67 17.68 28.32 32.09
C ARG A 67 18.91 27.82 32.83
N GLY A 68 18.73 27.25 34.02
CA GLY A 68 19.80 26.67 34.80
C GLY A 68 20.41 25.43 34.16
N SER A 69 19.56 24.54 33.60
CA SER A 69 20.07 23.35 32.91
C SER A 69 20.83 23.69 31.63
N LEU A 70 20.43 24.74 30.91
CA LEU A 70 21.14 25.19 29.69
C LEU A 70 22.51 25.83 30.01
N ALA A 71 22.62 26.52 31.17
CA ALA A 71 23.87 27.17 31.59
C ALA A 71 24.88 26.17 32.19
N ALA A 72 24.46 24.97 32.56
CA ALA A 72 25.32 23.94 33.11
C ALA A 72 26.24 23.34 32.02
N PRO A 73 27.44 22.85 32.37
CA PRO A 73 28.28 22.12 31.43
C PRO A 73 27.48 21.01 30.72
N GLY A 74 27.60 20.91 29.41
CA GLY A 74 26.85 19.92 28.60
C GLY A 74 25.36 20.13 28.47
N GLY A 75 24.77 21.15 29.12
CA GLY A 75 23.34 21.35 29.21
C GLY A 75 22.67 21.61 27.87
N LEU A 76 23.31 22.39 27.00
CA LEU A 76 22.80 22.66 25.66
C LEU A 76 22.78 21.39 24.77
N ALA A 77 23.87 20.62 24.81
CA ALA A 77 23.99 19.37 24.07
C ALA A 77 22.94 18.35 24.56
N THR A 78 22.78 18.21 25.88
CA THR A 78 21.79 17.33 26.50
C THR A 78 20.37 17.71 26.07
N ALA A 79 20.00 18.99 26.17
CA ALA A 79 18.66 19.48 25.79
C ALA A 79 18.38 19.25 24.29
N ALA A 80 19.33 19.58 23.41
CA ALA A 80 19.21 19.35 21.98
C ALA A 80 19.09 17.83 21.65
N GLY A 81 19.88 16.99 22.35
CA GLY A 81 19.82 15.54 22.25
C GLY A 81 18.45 14.98 22.65
N GLN A 82 17.87 15.44 23.76
CA GLN A 82 16.52 15.03 24.21
C GLN A 82 15.44 15.40 23.21
N ILE A 83 15.44 16.62 22.69
CA ILE A 83 14.50 17.06 21.65
C ILE A 83 14.65 16.23 20.38
N ALA A 84 15.87 15.96 19.95
CA ALA A 84 16.14 15.12 18.79
C ALA A 84 15.62 13.68 18.99
N GLY A 85 15.83 13.08 20.16
CA GLY A 85 15.35 11.75 20.50
C GLY A 85 13.81 11.65 20.48
N LEU A 86 13.13 12.58 21.13
CA LEU A 86 11.65 12.64 21.15
C LEU A 86 11.08 12.86 19.75
N THR A 87 11.65 13.79 19.00
CA THR A 87 11.23 14.07 17.62
C THR A 87 11.45 12.87 16.70
N GLY A 88 12.62 12.22 16.78
CA GLY A 88 12.94 11.03 16.02
C GLY A 88 12.01 9.87 16.32
N SER A 89 11.72 9.62 17.60
CA SER A 89 10.78 8.59 18.04
C SER A 89 9.34 8.87 17.59
N PHE A 90 8.87 10.10 17.67
CA PHE A 90 7.55 10.48 17.14
C PHE A 90 7.45 10.25 15.64
N LEU A 91 8.49 10.61 14.87
CA LEU A 91 8.52 10.37 13.43
C LEU A 91 8.50 8.87 13.09
N LEU A 92 9.12 8.01 13.91
CA LEU A 92 8.99 6.56 13.74
C LEU A 92 7.55 6.09 13.86
N LEU A 93 6.79 6.59 14.84
CA LEU A 93 5.36 6.28 14.99
C LEU A 93 4.57 6.76 13.77
N VAL A 94 4.82 7.97 13.29
CA VAL A 94 4.19 8.49 12.07
C VAL A 94 4.52 7.58 10.87
N MET A 95 5.76 7.15 10.73
CA MET A 95 6.18 6.25 9.64
C MET A 95 5.50 4.89 9.69
N LEU A 96 5.27 4.33 10.89
CA LEU A 96 4.48 3.11 11.05
C LEU A 96 3.03 3.30 10.59
N LEU A 97 2.40 4.42 10.97
CA LEU A 97 1.02 4.72 10.58
C LEU A 97 0.88 4.94 9.07
N LEU A 98 1.87 5.53 8.39
CA LEU A 98 1.86 5.72 6.93
C LEU A 98 1.81 4.39 6.16
N ILE A 99 2.34 3.30 6.73
CA ILE A 99 2.36 1.98 6.10
C ILE A 99 1.42 0.97 6.77
N ALA A 100 0.67 1.38 7.79
CA ALA A 100 -0.23 0.50 8.55
C ALA A 100 -1.44 0.01 7.75
N ARG A 101 -1.64 0.49 6.51
CA ARG A 101 -2.74 0.08 5.64
C ARG A 101 -4.12 0.42 6.20
N LEU A 102 -4.27 1.60 6.78
CA LEU A 102 -5.53 2.12 7.30
C LEU A 102 -6.49 2.47 6.17
N PRO A 103 -7.64 1.79 6.00
CA PRO A 103 -8.54 2.01 4.86
C PRO A 103 -9.05 3.46 4.75
N TRP A 104 -9.33 4.10 5.88
CA TRP A 104 -9.79 5.48 5.90
C TRP A 104 -8.66 6.46 5.50
N LEU A 105 -7.41 6.20 5.92
CA LEU A 105 -6.25 7.03 5.56
C LEU A 105 -5.91 6.86 4.07
N GLU A 106 -5.93 5.63 3.58
CA GLU A 106 -5.75 5.33 2.16
C GLU A 106 -6.87 5.92 1.30
N GLY A 107 -8.11 5.83 1.76
CA GLY A 107 -9.26 6.41 1.08
C GLY A 107 -9.19 7.94 0.93
N VAL A 108 -8.55 8.64 1.86
CA VAL A 108 -8.37 10.10 1.83
C VAL A 108 -7.15 10.51 1.03
N LEU A 109 -5.99 9.93 1.32
CA LEU A 109 -4.68 10.37 0.83
C LEU A 109 -4.18 9.58 -0.39
N GLY A 110 -4.63 8.35 -0.57
CA GLY A 110 -4.13 7.41 -1.56
C GLY A 110 -2.82 6.73 -1.11
N GLN A 111 -2.73 5.43 -1.34
CA GLN A 111 -1.58 4.62 -0.92
C GLN A 111 -0.25 5.12 -1.50
N ASP A 112 -0.23 5.49 -2.78
CA ASP A 112 0.98 5.99 -3.45
C ASP A 112 1.57 7.22 -2.76
N ARG A 113 0.71 8.12 -2.24
CA ARG A 113 1.14 9.31 -1.50
C ARG A 113 1.72 8.92 -0.15
N LEU A 114 1.07 7.99 0.57
CA LEU A 114 1.53 7.49 1.87
C LEU A 114 2.90 6.81 1.76
N VAL A 115 3.10 5.96 0.76
CA VAL A 115 4.40 5.31 0.47
C VAL A 115 5.46 6.33 0.07
N ARG A 116 5.12 7.33 -0.74
CA ARG A 116 6.06 8.43 -1.07
C ARG A 116 6.47 9.23 0.15
N TRP A 117 5.55 9.53 1.07
CA TRP A 117 5.85 10.21 2.32
C TRP A 117 6.71 9.35 3.23
N HIS A 118 6.38 8.09 3.42
CA HIS A 118 7.23 7.13 4.15
C HIS A 118 8.67 7.14 3.63
N ARG A 119 8.85 7.04 2.33
CA ARG A 119 10.18 7.05 1.68
C ARG A 119 10.92 8.39 1.87
N ARG A 120 10.22 9.53 1.82
CA ARG A 120 10.83 10.86 2.02
C ARG A 120 11.19 11.13 3.46
N LEU A 121 10.39 10.68 4.40
CA LEU A 121 10.60 10.85 5.83
C LEU A 121 11.61 9.86 6.39
N GLY A 122 11.84 8.72 5.75
CA GLY A 122 12.67 7.62 6.23
C GLY A 122 14.06 7.98 6.77
N PRO A 123 14.83 8.87 6.12
CA PRO A 123 16.14 9.27 6.64
C PRO A 123 16.09 10.06 7.96
N TRP A 124 15.03 10.83 8.20
CA TRP A 124 14.97 11.78 9.30
C TRP A 124 14.99 11.15 10.70
N PRO A 125 14.23 10.07 11.00
CA PRO A 125 14.35 9.39 12.29
C PRO A 125 15.76 8.88 12.57
N ILE A 126 16.45 8.35 11.55
CA ILE A 126 17.82 7.84 11.70
C ILE A 126 18.78 8.98 12.04
N ILE A 127 18.70 10.11 11.33
CA ILE A 127 19.52 11.29 11.57
C ILE A 127 19.25 11.85 12.97
N LEU A 128 17.98 12.00 13.35
CA LEU A 128 17.60 12.58 14.64
C LEU A 128 18.02 11.68 15.81
N LEU A 129 17.82 10.36 15.71
CA LEU A 129 18.22 9.41 16.74
C LEU A 129 19.76 9.27 16.84
N GLY A 130 20.45 9.32 15.69
CA GLY A 130 21.91 9.41 15.68
C GLY A 130 22.42 10.70 16.34
N SER A 131 21.81 11.85 16.02
CA SER A 131 22.11 13.11 16.69
C SER A 131 21.81 13.07 18.18
N HIS A 132 20.69 12.43 18.58
CA HIS A 132 20.37 12.19 20.00
C HIS A 132 21.49 11.44 20.70
N ALA A 133 21.91 10.29 20.16
CA ALA A 133 22.97 9.49 20.79
C ALA A 133 24.28 10.28 20.96
N VAL A 134 24.70 10.99 19.92
CA VAL A 134 25.93 11.81 19.96
C VAL A 134 25.82 12.95 20.95
N LEU A 135 24.71 13.71 20.90
CA LEU A 135 24.51 14.90 21.73
C LEU A 135 24.34 14.55 23.22
N ILE A 136 23.65 13.45 23.55
CA ILE A 136 23.57 12.96 24.94
C ILE A 136 24.94 12.52 25.44
N THR A 137 25.71 11.78 24.65
CA THR A 137 27.06 11.37 25.02
C THR A 137 27.97 12.56 25.28
N ILE A 138 27.94 13.58 24.41
CA ILE A 138 28.72 14.82 24.58
C ILE A 138 28.27 15.58 25.85
N GLY A 139 26.94 15.77 25.99
CA GLY A 139 26.37 16.53 27.10
C GLY A 139 26.69 15.92 28.46
N TYR A 140 26.60 14.60 28.59
CA TYR A 140 26.93 13.90 29.85
C TYR A 140 28.47 13.86 30.10
N ALA A 141 29.25 13.71 29.04
CA ALA A 141 30.73 13.79 29.14
C ALA A 141 31.17 15.16 29.66
N GLU A 142 30.64 16.25 29.14
CA GLU A 142 30.92 17.60 29.63
C GLU A 142 30.44 17.80 31.07
N GLN A 143 29.27 17.31 31.43
CA GLN A 143 28.74 17.37 32.79
C GLN A 143 29.62 16.60 33.79
N ALA A 144 30.09 15.44 33.41
CA ALA A 144 30.99 14.61 34.25
C ALA A 144 32.47 15.01 34.16
N SER A 145 32.80 15.96 33.28
CA SER A 145 34.20 16.38 33.01
C SER A 145 35.11 15.22 32.58
N ILE A 146 34.60 14.29 31.76
CA ILE A 146 35.31 13.12 31.22
C ILE A 146 35.28 13.11 29.68
N GLY A 147 36.07 12.23 29.08
CA GLY A 147 36.08 12.09 27.62
C GLY A 147 34.83 11.41 27.08
N PRO A 148 34.34 11.81 25.87
CA PRO A 148 33.06 11.24 25.30
C PRO A 148 33.10 9.72 25.12
N TRP A 149 34.24 9.12 24.82
CA TRP A 149 34.36 7.66 24.69
C TRP A 149 34.26 6.93 26.02
N HIS A 150 34.74 7.53 27.11
CA HIS A 150 34.57 6.98 28.45
C HIS A 150 33.09 7.07 28.87
N GLU A 151 32.46 8.22 28.64
CA GLU A 151 31.03 8.39 28.91
C GLU A 151 30.16 7.41 28.11
N LEU A 152 30.47 7.19 26.82
CA LEU A 152 29.76 6.20 26.01
C LEU A 152 29.86 4.80 26.65
N GLY A 153 31.00 4.42 27.18
CA GLY A 153 31.17 3.18 27.94
C GLY A 153 30.26 3.10 29.15
N ILE A 154 30.16 4.19 29.93
CA ILE A 154 29.27 4.28 31.09
C ILE A 154 27.82 4.16 30.68
N LEU A 155 27.38 4.90 29.62
CA LEU A 155 26.04 4.84 29.11
C LEU A 155 25.63 3.41 28.69
N LEU A 156 26.52 2.68 28.01
CA LEU A 156 26.26 1.33 27.53
C LEU A 156 26.18 0.28 28.67
N THR A 157 26.92 0.49 29.76
CA THR A 157 27.10 -0.52 30.82
C THR A 157 26.31 -0.24 32.09
N SER A 158 26.00 1.01 32.38
CA SER A 158 25.41 1.44 33.64
C SER A 158 23.97 1.98 33.54
N TYR A 159 23.57 2.42 32.35
CA TYR A 159 22.19 2.91 32.17
C TYR A 159 21.24 1.81 31.71
N PRO A 160 20.05 1.72 32.30
CA PRO A 160 19.06 0.72 31.92
C PRO A 160 18.70 0.82 30.44
N ASP A 161 18.63 -0.31 29.76
CA ASP A 161 18.13 -0.45 28.39
C ASP A 161 18.90 0.33 27.30
N VAL A 162 19.97 1.10 27.61
CA VAL A 162 20.76 1.84 26.61
C VAL A 162 21.44 0.90 25.62
N LEU A 163 21.92 -0.26 26.09
CA LEU A 163 22.46 -1.28 25.19
C LEU A 163 21.40 -1.78 24.19
N MET A 164 20.17 -2.02 24.64
CA MET A 164 19.06 -2.41 23.74
C MET A 164 18.69 -1.30 22.75
N ALA A 165 18.70 -0.04 23.20
CA ALA A 165 18.50 1.12 22.33
C ALA A 165 19.60 1.25 21.28
N THR A 166 20.85 0.93 21.62
CA THR A 166 21.99 0.92 20.69
C THR A 166 21.81 -0.18 19.63
N VAL A 167 21.42 -1.38 20.03
CA VAL A 167 21.09 -2.47 19.09
C VAL A 167 19.92 -2.06 18.19
N ALA A 168 18.89 -1.46 18.78
CA ALA A 168 17.74 -0.94 18.02
C ALA A 168 18.17 0.09 16.96
N PHE A 169 19.04 1.02 17.32
CA PHE A 169 19.55 2.03 16.40
C PHE A 169 20.41 1.39 15.29
N ALA A 170 21.24 0.42 15.60
CA ALA A 170 22.01 -0.33 14.60
C ALA A 170 21.11 -1.06 13.59
N LEU A 171 20.00 -1.67 14.06
CA LEU A 171 19.01 -2.30 13.18
C LEU A 171 18.29 -1.27 12.29
N LEU A 172 17.96 -0.07 12.81
CA LEU A 172 17.39 1.02 12.02
C LEU A 172 18.36 1.53 10.94
N VAL A 173 19.62 1.70 11.30
CA VAL A 173 20.68 2.09 10.34
C VAL A 173 20.84 1.03 9.26
N MET A 174 20.90 -0.25 9.63
CA MET A 174 20.99 -1.37 8.68
C MET A 174 19.81 -1.34 7.69
N ALA A 175 18.58 -1.20 8.18
CA ALA A 175 17.40 -1.11 7.32
C ALA A 175 17.39 0.14 6.43
N GLY A 176 17.87 1.28 6.96
CA GLY A 176 18.03 2.53 6.22
C GLY A 176 19.06 2.41 5.09
N VAL A 177 20.23 1.85 5.37
CA VAL A 177 21.28 1.59 4.38
C VAL A 177 20.79 0.62 3.30
N ALA A 178 20.14 -0.48 3.67
CA ALA A 178 19.53 -1.43 2.72
C ALA A 178 18.45 -0.77 1.84
N SER A 179 17.78 0.27 2.33
CA SER A 179 16.73 1.00 1.61
C SER A 179 17.27 2.16 0.77
N PHE A 180 18.54 2.51 0.93
CA PHE A 180 19.15 3.55 0.10
C PHE A 180 19.28 3.09 -1.35
N ARG A 181 19.04 4.00 -2.32
CA ARG A 181 18.88 3.66 -3.74
C ARG A 181 20.00 2.77 -4.29
N ALA A 182 21.25 3.08 -3.98
CA ALA A 182 22.42 2.34 -4.48
C ALA A 182 22.52 0.91 -3.89
N ALA A 183 22.19 0.71 -2.63
CA ALA A 183 22.14 -0.59 -1.98
C ALA A 183 20.90 -1.38 -2.43
N ARG A 184 19.73 -0.72 -2.48
CA ARG A 184 18.46 -1.32 -2.90
C ARG A 184 18.49 -1.91 -4.31
N SER A 185 19.21 -1.26 -5.25
CA SER A 185 19.36 -1.75 -6.63
C SER A 185 20.23 -3.03 -6.74
N ARG A 186 21.02 -3.35 -5.71
CA ARG A 186 21.89 -4.55 -5.66
C ARG A 186 21.27 -5.70 -4.86
N LEU A 187 20.24 -5.42 -4.07
CA LEU A 187 19.60 -6.42 -3.22
C LEU A 187 18.39 -7.03 -3.93
N ARG A 188 18.23 -8.35 -3.79
CA ARG A 188 16.97 -9.02 -4.14
C ARG A 188 15.85 -8.44 -3.27
N TYR A 189 14.63 -8.38 -3.82
CA TYR A 189 13.48 -7.81 -3.13
C TYR A 189 13.25 -8.48 -1.77
N GLU A 190 13.37 -9.79 -1.72
CA GLU A 190 13.16 -10.62 -0.54
C GLU A 190 14.15 -10.30 0.58
N THR A 191 15.43 -10.19 0.22
CA THR A 191 16.49 -9.83 1.19
C THR A 191 16.25 -8.43 1.76
N TRP A 192 15.96 -7.47 0.90
CA TRP A 192 15.62 -6.12 1.36
C TRP A 192 14.40 -6.13 2.28
N TRP A 193 13.34 -6.84 1.90
CA TRP A 193 12.11 -6.93 2.69
C TRP A 193 12.35 -7.56 4.06
N ALA A 194 13.10 -8.66 4.13
CA ALA A 194 13.47 -9.31 5.39
C ALA A 194 14.27 -8.37 6.30
N VAL A 195 15.31 -7.70 5.76
CA VAL A 195 16.10 -6.70 6.50
C VAL A 195 15.21 -5.55 6.97
N HIS A 196 14.31 -5.07 6.14
CA HIS A 196 13.42 -3.96 6.50
C HIS A 196 12.43 -4.33 7.62
N LEU A 197 12.04 -5.61 7.76
CA LEU A 197 11.19 -6.05 8.87
C LEU A 197 11.86 -5.93 10.25
N TYR A 198 13.20 -5.95 10.32
CA TYR A 198 13.90 -5.70 11.58
C TYR A 198 13.65 -4.30 12.16
N THR A 199 13.11 -3.35 11.37
CA THR A 199 12.65 -2.06 11.90
C THR A 199 11.57 -2.21 12.96
N TYR A 200 10.67 -3.19 12.86
CA TYR A 200 9.66 -3.45 13.89
C TYR A 200 10.31 -3.91 15.20
N LEU A 201 11.31 -4.80 15.11
CA LEU A 201 12.09 -5.23 16.29
C LEU A 201 12.84 -4.05 16.89
N ALA A 202 13.52 -3.25 16.06
CA ALA A 202 14.22 -2.05 16.49
C ALA A 202 13.32 -1.08 17.28
N ILE A 203 12.13 -0.82 16.74
CA ILE A 203 11.16 0.08 17.38
C ILE A 203 10.71 -0.49 18.74
N ALA A 204 10.46 -1.81 18.82
CA ALA A 204 10.07 -2.46 20.09
C ALA A 204 11.20 -2.40 21.13
N LEU A 205 12.45 -2.65 20.73
CA LEU A 205 13.62 -2.60 21.65
C LEU A 205 13.90 -1.19 22.14
N ALA A 206 13.67 -0.16 21.33
CA ALA A 206 13.91 1.24 21.71
C ALA A 206 12.88 1.78 22.71
N PHE A 207 11.74 1.12 22.92
CA PHE A 207 10.66 1.66 23.73
C PHE A 207 10.97 1.66 25.23
N SER A 208 11.57 0.60 25.76
CA SER A 208 11.88 0.49 27.20
C SER A 208 12.86 1.57 27.66
N HIS A 209 13.92 1.82 26.90
CA HIS A 209 14.90 2.89 27.15
C HIS A 209 14.22 4.26 27.32
N GLN A 210 13.25 4.58 26.47
CA GLN A 210 12.58 5.89 26.52
C GLN A 210 11.81 6.09 27.85
N LEU A 211 11.24 5.02 28.42
CA LEU A 211 10.51 5.09 29.67
C LEU A 211 11.40 4.96 30.92
N ALA A 212 12.55 4.31 30.78
CA ALA A 212 13.51 4.11 31.88
C ALA A 212 14.34 5.38 32.14
N ASP A 213 14.89 5.97 31.07
CA ASP A 213 15.90 7.04 31.15
C ASP A 213 15.38 8.39 30.62
N GLY A 214 14.17 8.44 30.02
CA GLY A 214 13.61 9.66 29.46
C GLY A 214 13.26 10.71 30.53
N VAL A 215 14.06 11.75 30.67
CA VAL A 215 13.86 12.84 31.66
C VAL A 215 12.47 13.45 31.59
N SER A 216 11.86 13.53 30.38
CA SER A 216 10.50 14.02 30.19
C SER A 216 9.43 13.09 30.75
N PHE A 217 9.76 11.86 31.13
CA PHE A 217 8.82 10.82 31.56
C PHE A 217 9.04 10.38 33.01
N VAL A 218 10.29 10.40 33.46
CA VAL A 218 10.65 10.06 34.86
C VAL A 218 10.12 11.18 35.77
N GLY A 219 9.28 10.81 36.75
CA GLY A 219 8.63 11.78 37.62
C GLY A 219 7.43 12.54 37.05
N HIS A 220 7.10 12.33 35.77
CA HIS A 220 5.99 13.02 35.08
C HIS A 220 4.92 12.03 34.59
N PRO A 221 3.99 11.57 35.45
CA PRO A 221 3.07 10.47 35.15
C PRO A 221 2.14 10.74 33.95
N LEU A 222 1.69 11.97 33.75
CA LEU A 222 0.83 12.32 32.59
C LEU A 222 1.61 12.27 31.28
N ALA A 223 2.84 12.77 31.24
CA ALA A 223 3.69 12.69 30.07
C ALA A 223 4.03 11.21 29.71
N ARG A 224 4.36 10.42 30.73
CA ARG A 224 4.59 8.99 30.58
C ARG A 224 3.36 8.25 30.05
N LEU A 225 2.17 8.55 30.60
CA LEU A 225 0.91 7.98 30.14
C LEU A 225 0.63 8.36 28.70
N PHE A 226 0.76 9.64 28.33
CA PHE A 226 0.61 10.09 26.93
C PHE A 226 1.52 9.29 26.00
N TRP A 227 2.80 9.14 26.35
CA TRP A 227 3.77 8.42 25.54
C TRP A 227 3.41 6.94 25.38
N ILE A 228 3.08 6.26 26.47
CA ILE A 228 2.63 4.87 26.42
C ILE A 228 1.39 4.71 25.54
N VAL A 229 0.42 5.62 25.66
CA VAL A 229 -0.84 5.56 24.91
C VAL A 229 -0.59 5.71 23.39
N ILE A 230 0.21 6.67 22.96
CA ILE A 230 0.47 6.84 21.50
C ILE A 230 1.24 5.65 20.92
N TRP A 231 2.17 5.07 21.67
CA TRP A 231 2.88 3.85 21.29
C TRP A 231 1.94 2.64 21.23
N ALA A 232 1.13 2.43 22.26
CA ALA A 232 0.17 1.34 22.33
C ALA A 232 -0.89 1.43 21.22
N LEU A 233 -1.41 2.63 20.96
CA LEU A 233 -2.35 2.86 19.87
C LEU A 233 -1.70 2.58 18.51
N THR A 234 -0.48 3.04 18.28
CA THR A 234 0.23 2.80 17.01
C THR A 234 0.51 1.30 16.83
N ALA A 235 1.00 0.62 17.87
CA ALA A 235 1.23 -0.83 17.84
C ALA A 235 -0.07 -1.60 17.61
N GLY A 236 -1.16 -1.23 18.32
CA GLY A 236 -2.48 -1.82 18.16
C GLY A 236 -3.02 -1.66 16.74
N VAL A 237 -2.90 -0.47 16.17
CA VAL A 237 -3.27 -0.20 14.78
C VAL A 237 -2.48 -1.10 13.81
N VAL A 238 -1.16 -1.16 13.96
CA VAL A 238 -0.31 -2.02 13.11
C VAL A 238 -0.72 -3.49 13.25
N LEU A 239 -0.89 -3.99 14.47
CA LEU A 239 -1.29 -5.38 14.73
C LEU A 239 -2.66 -5.69 14.11
N VAL A 240 -3.64 -4.81 14.28
CA VAL A 240 -5.00 -5.03 13.76
C VAL A 240 -4.99 -5.04 12.23
N TYR A 241 -4.39 -4.04 11.60
CA TYR A 241 -4.52 -3.87 10.15
C TYR A 241 -3.51 -4.67 9.33
N ARG A 242 -2.30 -4.95 9.89
CA ARG A 242 -1.26 -5.71 9.17
C ARG A 242 -1.26 -7.20 9.47
N VAL A 243 -1.88 -7.61 10.58
CA VAL A 243 -1.91 -9.02 11.01
C VAL A 243 -3.34 -9.49 11.23
N GLY A 244 -4.08 -8.86 12.13
CA GLY A 244 -5.40 -9.31 12.55
C GLY A 244 -6.42 -9.37 11.41
N LEU A 245 -6.59 -8.28 10.68
CA LEU A 245 -7.57 -8.18 9.60
C LEU A 245 -7.25 -9.11 8.41
N PRO A 246 -5.99 -9.23 7.92
CA PRO A 246 -5.63 -10.21 6.89
C PRO A 246 -5.86 -11.65 7.33
N LEU A 247 -5.51 -12.02 8.56
CA LEU A 247 -5.77 -13.35 9.11
C LEU A 247 -7.28 -13.63 9.20
N TRP A 248 -8.04 -12.69 9.75
CA TRP A 248 -9.50 -12.81 9.85
C TRP A 248 -10.13 -13.00 8.47
N ARG A 249 -9.76 -12.20 7.48
CA ARG A 249 -10.26 -12.33 6.10
C ARG A 249 -9.92 -13.70 5.49
N THR A 250 -8.69 -14.17 5.70
CA THR A 250 -8.25 -15.46 5.21
C THR A 250 -9.10 -16.61 5.78
N VAL A 251 -9.38 -16.56 7.09
CA VAL A 251 -10.21 -17.56 7.78
C VAL A 251 -11.69 -17.42 7.42
N TYR A 252 -12.18 -16.18 7.26
CA TYR A 252 -13.58 -15.89 6.98
C TYR A 252 -13.97 -16.23 5.54
N HIS A 253 -13.18 -15.77 4.56
CA HIS A 253 -13.48 -15.98 3.15
C HIS A 253 -13.01 -17.33 2.62
N ARG A 254 -12.03 -17.96 3.22
CA ARG A 254 -11.50 -19.32 2.89
C ARG A 254 -11.27 -19.52 1.38
N LEU A 255 -10.64 -18.54 0.74
CA LEU A 255 -10.38 -18.58 -0.69
C LEU A 255 -9.49 -19.79 -1.07
N ARG A 256 -9.86 -20.42 -2.19
CA ARG A 256 -9.07 -21.46 -2.84
C ARG A 256 -9.08 -21.26 -4.35
N VAL A 257 -8.00 -21.57 -5.00
CA VAL A 257 -7.91 -21.59 -6.46
C VAL A 257 -8.90 -22.64 -6.99
N ALA A 258 -9.86 -22.21 -7.79
CA ALA A 258 -10.84 -23.05 -8.46
C ALA A 258 -10.44 -23.35 -9.91
N GLU A 259 -9.84 -22.37 -10.58
CA GLU A 259 -9.42 -22.48 -11.99
C GLU A 259 -8.27 -21.52 -12.26
N VAL A 260 -7.31 -21.93 -13.09
CA VAL A 260 -6.32 -21.07 -13.74
C VAL A 260 -6.58 -21.10 -15.23
N ARG A 261 -6.80 -19.95 -15.85
CA ARG A 261 -7.17 -19.83 -17.26
C ARG A 261 -6.21 -18.90 -17.99
N GLU A 262 -5.72 -19.32 -19.11
CA GLU A 262 -4.96 -18.45 -20.01
C GLU A 262 -5.89 -17.47 -20.71
N GLU A 263 -5.52 -16.18 -20.71
CA GLU A 263 -6.27 -15.08 -21.32
C GLU A 263 -5.55 -14.49 -22.55
N GLY A 264 -4.27 -14.80 -22.69
CA GLY A 264 -3.40 -14.36 -23.79
C GLY A 264 -1.94 -14.63 -23.46
N PRO A 265 -1.00 -14.25 -24.31
CA PRO A 265 0.42 -14.57 -24.15
C PRO A 265 0.99 -14.10 -22.81
N GLY A 266 1.34 -15.07 -21.95
CA GLY A 266 1.87 -14.83 -20.62
C GLY A 266 0.88 -14.12 -19.66
N VAL A 267 -0.43 -14.23 -19.88
CA VAL A 267 -1.46 -13.65 -19.01
C VAL A 267 -2.44 -14.73 -18.58
N VAL A 268 -2.58 -14.91 -17.28
CA VAL A 268 -3.48 -15.90 -16.69
C VAL A 268 -4.48 -15.26 -15.74
N SER A 269 -5.73 -15.71 -15.79
CA SER A 269 -6.74 -15.44 -14.79
C SER A 269 -6.79 -16.55 -13.77
N VAL A 270 -6.63 -16.21 -12.50
CA VAL A 270 -6.85 -17.12 -11.37
C VAL A 270 -8.23 -16.83 -10.81
N ILE A 271 -9.12 -17.81 -10.91
CA ILE A 271 -10.45 -17.80 -10.36
C ILE A 271 -10.41 -18.51 -9.02
N CYS A 272 -10.72 -17.78 -7.96
CA CYS A 272 -10.75 -18.31 -6.60
C CYS A 272 -12.20 -18.50 -6.17
N ALA A 273 -12.52 -19.65 -5.58
CA ALA A 273 -13.78 -19.90 -4.90
C ALA A 273 -13.62 -19.63 -3.40
N GLY A 274 -14.62 -19.01 -2.79
CA GLY A 274 -14.58 -18.65 -1.38
C GLY A 274 -15.97 -18.54 -0.75
N ARG A 275 -16.00 -18.20 0.53
CA ARG A 275 -17.23 -17.98 1.31
C ARG A 275 -17.44 -16.49 1.56
N HIS A 276 -18.69 -16.09 1.70
CA HIS A 276 -19.09 -14.72 2.10
C HIS A 276 -18.47 -13.61 1.25
N LEU A 277 -18.27 -13.84 -0.06
CA LEU A 277 -17.69 -12.84 -0.98
C LEU A 277 -18.61 -11.66 -1.22
N GLU A 278 -19.91 -11.79 -0.97
CA GLU A 278 -20.88 -10.70 -0.94
C GLU A 278 -20.58 -9.65 0.16
N ARG A 279 -19.82 -10.05 1.20
CA ARG A 279 -19.37 -9.17 2.29
C ARG A 279 -17.95 -8.62 2.09
N LEU A 280 -17.28 -8.97 1.00
CA LEU A 280 -15.98 -8.40 0.66
C LEU A 280 -16.20 -7.02 0.03
N PRO A 281 -15.86 -5.90 0.71
CA PRO A 281 -16.21 -4.55 0.27
C PRO A 281 -15.22 -4.06 -0.81
N VAL A 282 -15.11 -4.80 -1.92
CA VAL A 282 -14.20 -4.47 -3.02
C VAL A 282 -14.96 -3.88 -4.20
N ALA A 283 -14.50 -2.72 -4.69
CA ALA A 283 -15.05 -2.03 -5.85
C ALA A 283 -14.18 -2.28 -7.09
N GLY A 284 -14.79 -2.10 -8.27
CA GLY A 284 -14.06 -2.13 -9.54
C GLY A 284 -12.92 -1.13 -9.57
N GLY A 285 -11.73 -1.58 -10.00
CA GLY A 285 -10.49 -0.80 -10.00
C GLY A 285 -9.61 -0.99 -8.79
N GLN A 286 -10.12 -1.48 -7.68
CA GLN A 286 -9.32 -1.78 -6.50
C GLN A 286 -8.46 -3.04 -6.69
N PHE A 287 -7.39 -3.12 -5.91
CA PHE A 287 -6.50 -4.26 -5.86
C PHE A 287 -6.48 -4.88 -4.46
N LEU A 288 -6.07 -6.15 -4.40
CA LEU A 288 -5.78 -6.88 -3.19
C LEU A 288 -4.30 -7.27 -3.20
N GLN A 289 -3.73 -7.46 -2.03
CA GLN A 289 -2.49 -8.20 -1.90
C GLN A 289 -2.85 -9.69 -1.89
N TRP A 290 -2.33 -10.41 -2.87
CA TRP A 290 -2.60 -11.83 -3.04
C TRP A 290 -1.41 -12.66 -2.58
N ARG A 291 -1.69 -13.69 -1.81
CA ARG A 291 -0.70 -14.64 -1.32
C ARG A 291 -1.21 -16.05 -1.59
N PHE A 292 -0.55 -16.76 -2.46
CA PHE A 292 -0.87 -18.15 -2.75
C PHE A 292 -0.08 -19.07 -1.81
N LEU A 293 -0.79 -19.84 -0.98
CA LEU A 293 -0.17 -20.66 0.07
C LEU A 293 0.30 -22.00 -0.51
N HIS A 294 1.26 -21.93 -1.42
CA HIS A 294 1.83 -23.07 -2.14
C HIS A 294 3.34 -22.90 -2.32
N ASN A 295 4.14 -23.94 -2.06
CA ASN A 295 5.60 -23.94 -2.21
C ASN A 295 6.24 -22.61 -1.74
N ASP A 296 7.19 -22.08 -2.50
CA ASP A 296 7.91 -20.84 -2.17
C ASP A 296 7.08 -19.56 -2.35
N LEU A 297 5.82 -19.63 -2.74
CA LEU A 297 4.94 -18.48 -2.93
C LEU A 297 4.24 -18.06 -1.63
N TRP A 298 4.20 -18.92 -0.61
CA TRP A 298 3.39 -18.72 0.61
C TRP A 298 3.76 -17.48 1.42
N TRP A 299 5.01 -17.02 1.36
CA TRP A 299 5.49 -15.87 2.11
C TRP A 299 5.44 -14.56 1.30
N GLN A 300 5.30 -14.64 -0.03
CA GLN A 300 5.23 -13.49 -0.92
C GLN A 300 3.78 -13.02 -1.08
N ALA A 301 3.57 -11.71 -0.98
CA ALA A 301 2.28 -11.07 -1.25
C ALA A 301 2.46 -10.00 -2.32
N HIS A 302 1.67 -10.10 -3.39
CA HIS A 302 1.77 -9.19 -4.53
C HIS A 302 0.46 -8.45 -4.79
N PRO A 303 0.52 -7.15 -5.15
CA PRO A 303 -0.65 -6.36 -5.46
C PRO A 303 -1.17 -6.68 -6.86
N TYR A 304 -2.37 -7.21 -6.96
CA TYR A 304 -3.06 -7.37 -8.24
C TYR A 304 -4.48 -6.84 -8.14
N SER A 305 -4.89 -6.07 -9.16
CA SER A 305 -6.25 -5.59 -9.28
C SER A 305 -7.21 -6.74 -9.55
N ILE A 306 -8.42 -6.66 -8.97
CA ILE A 306 -9.47 -7.57 -9.38
C ILE A 306 -9.78 -7.32 -10.86
N SER A 307 -10.00 -8.39 -11.61
CA SER A 307 -10.34 -8.31 -13.03
C SER A 307 -11.83 -8.49 -13.31
N ALA A 308 -12.62 -8.72 -12.26
CA ALA A 308 -14.08 -8.72 -12.25
C ALA A 308 -14.59 -8.41 -10.84
N LEU A 309 -15.80 -7.88 -10.70
CA LEU A 309 -16.46 -7.79 -9.41
C LEU A 309 -16.65 -9.19 -8.80
N PRO A 310 -16.66 -9.32 -7.45
CA PRO A 310 -16.97 -10.59 -6.81
C PRO A 310 -18.35 -11.10 -7.25
N ARG A 311 -18.40 -12.36 -7.62
CA ARG A 311 -19.63 -13.09 -7.92
C ARG A 311 -19.66 -14.35 -7.11
N PRO A 312 -20.24 -14.30 -5.92
CA PRO A 312 -20.22 -15.46 -5.04
C PRO A 312 -20.63 -16.74 -5.77
N PRO A 313 -19.87 -17.83 -5.60
CA PRO A 313 -18.73 -17.97 -4.70
C PRO A 313 -17.36 -17.58 -5.31
N PHE A 314 -17.30 -16.82 -6.40
CA PHE A 314 -16.09 -16.59 -7.17
C PHE A 314 -15.51 -15.17 -7.05
N LEU A 315 -14.19 -15.08 -7.02
CA LEU A 315 -13.38 -13.86 -7.13
C LEU A 315 -12.28 -14.09 -8.16
N ARG A 316 -12.04 -13.14 -9.07
CA ARG A 316 -11.07 -13.27 -10.15
C ARG A 316 -9.97 -12.23 -10.08
N VAL A 317 -8.74 -12.70 -10.22
CA VAL A 317 -7.54 -11.88 -10.43
C VAL A 317 -6.87 -12.31 -11.73
N THR A 318 -6.26 -11.37 -12.45
CA THR A 318 -5.54 -11.66 -13.69
C THR A 318 -4.13 -11.12 -13.60
N VAL A 319 -3.16 -11.97 -13.86
CA VAL A 319 -1.74 -11.74 -13.65
C VAL A 319 -1.00 -11.89 -14.98
N LYS A 320 -0.11 -10.95 -15.28
CA LYS A 320 0.84 -11.03 -16.39
C LYS A 320 2.19 -11.51 -15.86
N ALA A 321 2.79 -12.47 -16.54
CA ALA A 321 4.14 -12.96 -16.27
C ALA A 321 5.16 -11.86 -16.58
N LEU A 322 5.82 -11.36 -15.53
CA LEU A 322 6.82 -10.29 -15.58
C LEU A 322 8.05 -10.60 -14.71
N GLY A 323 8.08 -11.75 -14.05
CA GLY A 323 9.15 -12.23 -13.19
C GLY A 323 8.74 -13.50 -12.45
N ASP A 324 9.67 -14.10 -11.73
CA ASP A 324 9.60 -15.44 -11.15
C ASP A 324 8.26 -15.76 -10.44
N PHE A 325 7.81 -14.85 -9.57
CA PHE A 325 6.53 -15.06 -8.87
C PHE A 325 5.34 -15.09 -9.85
N SER A 326 5.25 -14.09 -10.73
CA SER A 326 4.11 -13.96 -11.64
C SER A 326 4.09 -15.06 -12.72
N GLU A 327 5.24 -15.59 -13.10
CA GLU A 327 5.38 -16.76 -13.97
C GLU A 327 4.90 -18.03 -13.28
N SER A 328 5.24 -18.19 -11.99
CA SER A 328 4.80 -19.36 -11.20
C SER A 328 3.29 -19.39 -10.97
N VAL A 329 2.59 -18.27 -11.07
CA VAL A 329 1.12 -18.18 -10.89
C VAL A 329 0.37 -19.04 -11.92
N ALA A 330 0.89 -19.19 -13.13
CA ALA A 330 0.27 -20.03 -14.18
C ALA A 330 0.19 -21.51 -13.79
N ASN A 331 1.10 -21.97 -12.93
CA ASN A 331 1.24 -23.37 -12.53
C ASN A 331 0.66 -23.68 -11.13
N ILE A 332 -0.09 -22.74 -10.54
CA ILE A 332 -0.66 -22.95 -9.21
C ILE A 332 -1.74 -24.04 -9.26
N PRO A 333 -1.63 -25.10 -8.42
CA PRO A 333 -2.61 -26.18 -8.39
C PRO A 333 -3.99 -25.69 -7.94
N VAL A 334 -5.03 -26.24 -8.56
CA VAL A 334 -6.42 -26.10 -8.09
C VAL A 334 -6.52 -26.64 -6.66
N GLY A 335 -7.29 -25.92 -5.80
CA GLY A 335 -7.41 -26.21 -4.38
C GLY A 335 -6.41 -25.46 -3.49
N THR A 336 -5.37 -24.85 -4.06
CA THR A 336 -4.41 -24.01 -3.31
C THR A 336 -5.15 -22.95 -2.49
N ARG A 337 -4.82 -22.82 -1.20
CA ARG A 337 -5.37 -21.78 -0.33
C ARG A 337 -4.80 -20.42 -0.72
N VAL A 338 -5.65 -19.40 -0.64
CA VAL A 338 -5.28 -18.02 -0.98
C VAL A 338 -5.59 -17.11 0.19
N ALA A 339 -4.59 -16.36 0.64
CA ALA A 339 -4.77 -15.27 1.60
C ALA A 339 -4.83 -13.95 0.86
N ILE A 340 -5.72 -13.05 1.33
CA ILE A 340 -5.89 -11.72 0.76
C ILE A 340 -5.80 -10.63 1.81
N GLU A 341 -5.24 -9.49 1.42
CA GLU A 341 -5.21 -8.28 2.23
C GLU A 341 -5.71 -7.12 1.37
N GLY A 342 -6.47 -6.19 1.91
CA GLY A 342 -7.14 -5.12 1.17
C GLY A 342 -8.64 -5.14 1.38
N PRO A 343 -9.49 -4.50 0.54
CA PRO A 343 -9.11 -3.88 -0.73
C PRO A 343 -8.37 -2.56 -0.57
N TYR A 344 -7.55 -2.23 -1.55
CA TYR A 344 -6.75 -1.02 -1.66
C TYR A 344 -6.99 -0.34 -3.00
N GLY A 345 -6.55 0.92 -3.11
CA GLY A 345 -6.74 1.73 -4.32
C GLY A 345 -7.93 2.67 -4.22
N VAL A 346 -7.75 3.85 -4.80
CA VAL A 346 -8.74 4.94 -4.78
C VAL A 346 -9.35 5.19 -6.17
N VAL A 347 -8.81 4.54 -7.20
CA VAL A 347 -9.27 4.66 -8.58
C VAL A 347 -10.40 3.65 -8.81
N THR A 348 -11.63 4.09 -8.58
CA THR A 348 -12.83 3.25 -8.67
C THR A 348 -13.91 3.93 -9.50
N ALA A 349 -14.94 3.19 -9.89
CA ALA A 349 -16.13 3.74 -10.53
C ALA A 349 -16.76 4.91 -9.75
N HIS A 350 -16.58 4.93 -8.42
CA HIS A 350 -17.10 5.97 -7.53
C HIS A 350 -16.23 7.26 -7.51
N SER A 351 -15.06 7.25 -8.13
CA SER A 351 -14.17 8.42 -8.18
C SER A 351 -14.60 9.44 -9.23
N ARG A 352 -15.53 9.06 -10.15
CA ARG A 352 -16.01 9.95 -11.19
C ARG A 352 -16.76 11.17 -10.62
N SER A 353 -16.69 12.26 -11.33
CA SER A 353 -17.38 13.52 -11.03
C SER A 353 -18.63 13.71 -11.90
N GLY A 354 -18.75 13.00 -13.01
CA GLY A 354 -19.85 13.11 -13.97
C GLY A 354 -20.33 11.77 -14.51
N ASP A 355 -21.28 11.83 -15.45
CA ASP A 355 -21.91 10.64 -16.07
C ASP A 355 -21.31 10.29 -17.45
N LYS A 356 -20.19 10.91 -17.80
CA LYS A 356 -19.43 10.58 -19.01
C LYS A 356 -18.03 10.11 -18.63
N VAL A 357 -17.66 8.93 -19.09
CA VAL A 357 -16.39 8.28 -18.72
C VAL A 357 -15.63 7.82 -19.95
N LEU A 358 -14.32 8.01 -19.94
CA LEU A 358 -13.38 7.38 -20.86
C LEU A 358 -12.48 6.42 -20.07
N LEU A 359 -12.48 5.14 -20.44
CA LEU A 359 -11.56 4.14 -19.91
C LEU A 359 -10.46 3.86 -20.95
N VAL A 360 -9.20 4.07 -20.57
CA VAL A 360 -8.04 3.87 -21.46
C VAL A 360 -7.13 2.83 -20.83
N ALA A 361 -6.89 1.74 -21.55
CA ALA A 361 -6.08 0.63 -21.05
C ALA A 361 -5.01 0.18 -22.03
N ALA A 362 -3.84 -0.21 -21.51
CA ALA A 362 -2.80 -0.88 -22.28
C ALA A 362 -2.26 -2.11 -21.53
N GLY A 363 -2.15 -3.23 -22.26
CA GLY A 363 -1.68 -4.50 -21.71
C GLY A 363 -2.51 -4.95 -20.52
N VAL A 364 -1.86 -5.43 -19.44
CA VAL A 364 -2.55 -5.90 -18.23
C VAL A 364 -3.31 -4.79 -17.48
N GLY A 365 -3.08 -3.50 -17.81
CA GLY A 365 -3.89 -2.39 -17.30
C GLY A 365 -5.37 -2.46 -17.68
N VAL A 366 -5.76 -3.37 -18.56
CA VAL A 366 -7.15 -3.66 -18.87
C VAL A 366 -7.89 -4.30 -17.68
N THR A 367 -7.21 -4.96 -16.76
CA THR A 367 -7.82 -5.68 -15.62
C THR A 367 -8.65 -4.76 -14.72
N PRO A 368 -8.10 -3.67 -14.14
CA PRO A 368 -8.92 -2.73 -13.38
C PRO A 368 -9.95 -2.01 -14.24
N MET A 369 -9.64 -1.69 -15.49
CA MET A 369 -10.59 -1.00 -16.38
C MET A 369 -11.83 -1.86 -16.69
N ARG A 370 -11.63 -3.17 -16.89
CA ARG A 370 -12.74 -4.11 -17.06
C ARG A 370 -13.61 -4.19 -15.79
N ALA A 371 -12.99 -4.21 -14.60
CA ALA A 371 -13.72 -4.24 -13.34
C ALA A 371 -14.45 -2.90 -13.06
N ILE A 372 -13.84 -1.74 -13.38
CA ILE A 372 -14.49 -0.43 -13.30
C ILE A 372 -15.69 -0.38 -14.26
N LEU A 373 -15.51 -0.84 -15.51
CA LEU A 373 -16.59 -0.87 -16.50
C LEU A 373 -17.81 -1.67 -16.00
N GLU A 374 -17.56 -2.79 -15.32
CA GLU A 374 -18.61 -3.61 -14.70
C GLU A 374 -19.31 -2.89 -13.55
N ASP A 375 -18.57 -2.11 -12.75
CA ASP A 375 -19.04 -1.40 -11.56
C ASP A 375 -19.69 -0.04 -11.85
N LEU A 376 -19.51 0.50 -13.06
CA LEU A 376 -20.17 1.75 -13.47
C LEU A 376 -21.69 1.55 -13.58
N PRO A 377 -22.54 2.51 -13.14
CA PRO A 377 -23.97 2.50 -13.40
C PRO A 377 -24.30 2.39 -14.89
N ALA A 378 -25.41 1.76 -15.21
CA ALA A 378 -25.86 1.55 -16.61
C ALA A 378 -26.07 2.86 -17.38
N ALA A 379 -26.48 3.93 -16.69
CA ALA A 379 -26.76 5.24 -17.29
C ALA A 379 -25.49 6.04 -17.66
N VAL A 380 -24.29 5.59 -17.28
CA VAL A 380 -23.03 6.30 -17.60
C VAL A 380 -22.66 6.09 -19.05
N ASP A 381 -22.47 7.19 -19.79
CA ASP A 381 -21.92 7.16 -21.17
C ASP A 381 -20.45 6.79 -21.14
N VAL A 382 -20.12 5.61 -21.66
CA VAL A 382 -18.78 5.05 -21.62
C VAL A 382 -18.16 4.96 -23.00
N VAL A 383 -16.93 5.44 -23.09
CA VAL A 383 -16.02 5.14 -24.21
C VAL A 383 -14.85 4.33 -23.65
N VAL A 384 -14.52 3.23 -24.30
CA VAL A 384 -13.37 2.39 -23.95
C VAL A 384 -12.34 2.40 -25.08
N VAL A 385 -11.08 2.65 -24.74
CA VAL A 385 -9.95 2.57 -25.66
C VAL A 385 -8.96 1.54 -25.15
N LEU A 386 -8.85 0.42 -25.88
CA LEU A 386 -7.87 -0.62 -25.61
C LEU A 386 -6.69 -0.48 -26.53
N ARG A 387 -5.49 -0.57 -26.00
CA ARG A 387 -4.26 -0.52 -26.79
C ARG A 387 -3.42 -1.77 -26.56
N ALA A 388 -3.07 -2.47 -27.63
CA ALA A 388 -2.22 -3.67 -27.57
C ALA A 388 -1.19 -3.68 -28.73
N PRO A 389 -0.03 -4.33 -28.56
CA PRO A 389 0.95 -4.49 -29.64
C PRO A 389 0.42 -5.37 -30.78
N THR A 390 -0.21 -6.50 -30.43
CA THR A 390 -0.79 -7.50 -31.35
C THR A 390 -2.25 -7.76 -31.02
N ARG A 391 -2.96 -8.49 -31.86
CA ARG A 391 -4.35 -8.89 -31.58
C ARG A 391 -4.44 -9.91 -30.43
N GLU A 392 -3.46 -10.75 -30.28
CA GLU A 392 -3.38 -11.77 -29.21
C GLU A 392 -3.18 -11.14 -27.82
N ASP A 393 -2.54 -9.95 -27.77
CA ASP A 393 -2.38 -9.18 -26.54
C ASP A 393 -3.66 -8.44 -26.10
N VAL A 394 -4.75 -8.48 -26.88
CA VAL A 394 -6.02 -7.84 -26.52
C VAL A 394 -6.83 -8.80 -25.65
N ILE A 395 -6.48 -8.86 -24.37
CA ILE A 395 -7.20 -9.70 -23.40
C ILE A 395 -8.57 -9.09 -23.05
N PHE A 396 -9.53 -9.94 -22.65
CA PHE A 396 -10.91 -9.56 -22.30
C PHE A 396 -11.73 -8.86 -23.39
N HIS A 397 -11.29 -8.90 -24.65
CA HIS A 397 -11.99 -8.21 -25.74
C HIS A 397 -13.49 -8.51 -25.77
N HIS A 398 -13.86 -9.80 -25.77
CA HIS A 398 -15.26 -10.22 -25.83
C HIS A 398 -16.07 -9.84 -24.59
N GLU A 399 -15.46 -9.85 -23.40
CA GLU A 399 -16.14 -9.42 -22.17
C GLU A 399 -16.39 -7.93 -22.17
N ILE A 400 -15.38 -7.13 -22.54
CA ILE A 400 -15.48 -5.67 -22.60
C ILE A 400 -16.47 -5.24 -23.69
N ALA A 401 -16.41 -5.85 -24.87
CA ALA A 401 -17.34 -5.54 -25.96
C ALA A 401 -18.79 -5.74 -25.53
N ARG A 402 -19.11 -6.84 -24.84
CA ARG A 402 -20.45 -7.09 -24.30
C ARG A 402 -20.86 -6.07 -23.24
N LEU A 403 -19.96 -5.75 -22.31
CA LEU A 403 -20.24 -4.76 -21.26
C LEU A 403 -20.47 -3.35 -21.85
N VAL A 404 -19.73 -2.97 -22.89
CA VAL A 404 -19.87 -1.70 -23.60
C VAL A 404 -21.18 -1.69 -24.40
N GLN A 405 -21.49 -2.76 -25.14
CA GLN A 405 -22.69 -2.88 -25.94
C GLN A 405 -23.96 -2.82 -25.08
N ALA A 406 -23.95 -3.49 -23.91
CA ALA A 406 -25.08 -3.48 -22.96
C ALA A 406 -25.42 -2.07 -22.43
N ARG A 407 -24.49 -1.10 -22.60
CA ARG A 407 -24.64 0.31 -22.18
C ARG A 407 -24.81 1.28 -23.35
N GLY A 408 -24.85 0.79 -24.60
CA GLY A 408 -24.83 1.65 -25.78
C GLY A 408 -23.53 2.47 -25.92
N GLY A 409 -22.45 2.03 -25.25
CA GLY A 409 -21.16 2.70 -25.26
C GLY A 409 -20.35 2.47 -26.53
N ARG A 410 -19.12 3.02 -26.59
CA ARG A 410 -18.21 2.88 -27.73
C ARG A 410 -16.92 2.17 -27.31
N LEU A 411 -16.48 1.20 -28.12
CA LEU A 411 -15.21 0.49 -27.91
C LEU A 411 -14.28 0.73 -29.10
N HIS A 412 -13.08 1.22 -28.82
CA HIS A 412 -12.00 1.37 -29.79
C HIS A 412 -10.86 0.43 -29.41
N VAL A 413 -10.45 -0.42 -30.34
CA VAL A 413 -9.32 -1.33 -30.17
C VAL A 413 -8.19 -0.90 -31.11
N LEU A 414 -7.09 -0.47 -30.52
CA LEU A 414 -5.92 0.03 -31.23
C LEU A 414 -4.80 -1.01 -31.18
N VAL A 415 -4.56 -1.68 -32.29
CA VAL A 415 -3.52 -2.71 -32.42
C VAL A 415 -2.36 -2.18 -33.25
N GLY A 416 -1.15 -2.40 -32.79
CA GLY A 416 0.09 -2.02 -33.49
C GLY A 416 1.23 -1.68 -32.55
N SER A 417 2.44 -1.49 -33.08
CA SER A 417 3.59 -1.11 -32.27
C SER A 417 3.44 0.31 -31.68
N ARG A 418 4.20 0.60 -30.60
CA ARG A 418 4.21 1.95 -29.98
C ARG A 418 4.68 3.07 -30.91
N HIS A 419 5.29 2.73 -32.04
CA HIS A 419 5.74 3.69 -33.05
C HIS A 419 4.65 3.95 -34.09
N GLN A 420 3.84 2.93 -34.41
CA GLN A 420 2.74 3.01 -35.40
C GLN A 420 1.48 3.63 -34.81
N VAL A 421 1.12 3.24 -33.57
CA VAL A 421 -0.10 3.70 -32.92
C VAL A 421 0.25 4.50 -31.66
N ARG A 422 0.26 5.83 -31.81
CA ARG A 422 0.47 6.77 -30.70
C ARG A 422 -0.87 7.35 -30.27
N LEU A 423 -1.25 7.10 -29.02
CA LEU A 423 -2.43 7.72 -28.45
C LEU A 423 -2.05 9.13 -27.96
N ASP A 424 -2.00 10.05 -28.89
CA ASP A 424 -1.73 11.48 -28.69
C ASP A 424 -3.03 12.31 -28.63
N SER A 425 -2.89 13.64 -28.51
CA SER A 425 -4.04 14.53 -28.41
C SER A 425 -4.90 14.53 -29.69
N ARG A 426 -4.29 14.36 -30.89
CA ARG A 426 -5.03 14.33 -32.17
C ARG A 426 -5.89 13.10 -32.27
N LEU A 427 -5.31 11.92 -31.96
CA LEU A 427 -6.04 10.66 -32.03
C LEU A 427 -7.14 10.62 -30.95
N LEU A 428 -6.83 11.05 -29.70
CA LEU A 428 -7.84 11.13 -28.64
C LEU A 428 -8.99 12.06 -28.99
N ALA A 429 -8.73 13.25 -29.54
CA ALA A 429 -9.78 14.16 -29.95
C ALA A 429 -10.65 13.58 -31.07
N LYS A 430 -10.07 12.79 -32.00
CA LYS A 430 -10.80 12.10 -33.06
C LYS A 430 -11.70 10.99 -32.53
N LEU A 431 -11.19 10.18 -31.56
CA LEU A 431 -11.93 9.06 -30.99
C LEU A 431 -13.00 9.52 -29.99
N VAL A 432 -12.72 10.60 -29.27
CA VAL A 432 -13.55 11.13 -28.18
C VAL A 432 -13.62 12.66 -28.28
N PRO A 433 -14.48 13.20 -29.19
CA PRO A 433 -14.57 14.65 -29.43
C PRO A 433 -15.00 15.45 -28.19
N ASP A 434 -15.77 14.85 -27.28
CA ASP A 434 -16.27 15.44 -26.05
C ASP A 434 -15.39 15.14 -24.81
N LEU A 435 -14.09 14.84 -25.02
CA LEU A 435 -13.15 14.40 -23.97
C LEU A 435 -13.09 15.36 -22.77
N GLY A 436 -13.13 16.69 -23.02
CA GLY A 436 -13.08 17.70 -21.96
C GLY A 436 -14.21 17.61 -20.92
N THR A 437 -15.30 16.92 -21.24
CA THR A 437 -16.46 16.73 -20.34
C THR A 437 -16.42 15.39 -19.61
N ARG A 438 -15.48 14.49 -19.93
CA ARG A 438 -15.40 13.12 -19.41
C ARG A 438 -14.45 13.00 -18.23
N ASP A 439 -14.77 12.09 -17.31
CA ASP A 439 -13.79 11.53 -16.39
C ASP A 439 -12.92 10.52 -17.13
N VAL A 440 -11.60 10.66 -17.03
CA VAL A 440 -10.61 9.86 -17.77
C VAL A 440 -9.90 8.91 -16.84
N TYR A 441 -10.12 7.62 -17.03
CA TYR A 441 -9.43 6.55 -16.29
C TYR A 441 -8.34 5.96 -17.18
N VAL A 442 -7.11 5.91 -16.66
CA VAL A 442 -5.96 5.42 -17.42
C VAL A 442 -5.20 4.38 -16.63
N CYS A 443 -4.96 3.22 -17.23
CA CYS A 443 -4.11 2.20 -16.66
C CYS A 443 -3.23 1.49 -17.71
N GLY A 444 -1.97 1.30 -17.38
CA GLY A 444 -0.98 0.66 -18.25
C GLY A 444 0.45 1.00 -17.85
N PRO A 445 1.44 0.71 -18.70
CA PRO A 445 2.83 1.07 -18.44
C PRO A 445 3.01 2.59 -18.25
N GLU A 446 3.92 2.98 -17.36
CA GLU A 446 4.09 4.38 -16.94
C GLU A 446 4.22 5.37 -18.11
N GLY A 447 5.07 5.04 -19.10
CA GLY A 447 5.26 5.91 -20.28
C GLY A 447 3.99 6.04 -21.16
N PHE A 448 3.09 5.06 -21.16
CA PHE A 448 1.79 5.14 -21.81
C PHE A 448 0.84 6.02 -20.98
N THR A 449 0.73 5.76 -19.70
CA THR A 449 -0.13 6.51 -18.78
C THR A 449 0.21 7.99 -18.79
N ASN A 450 1.49 8.35 -18.68
CA ASN A 450 1.95 9.74 -18.70
C ASN A 450 1.61 10.45 -20.01
N ARG A 451 1.72 9.77 -21.17
CA ARG A 451 1.33 10.34 -22.48
C ARG A 451 -0.16 10.61 -22.55
N VAL A 452 -0.99 9.65 -22.16
CA VAL A 452 -2.45 9.80 -22.17
C VAL A 452 -2.91 10.92 -21.25
N ILE A 453 -2.36 11.00 -20.04
CA ILE A 453 -2.62 12.09 -19.09
C ILE A 453 -2.22 13.44 -19.70
N GLY A 454 -1.03 13.54 -20.28
CA GLY A 454 -0.58 14.76 -20.92
C GLY A 454 -1.46 15.17 -22.12
N ALA A 455 -1.94 14.20 -22.88
CA ALA A 455 -2.86 14.45 -24.00
C ALA A 455 -4.24 14.89 -23.50
N ALA A 456 -4.80 14.26 -22.49
CA ALA A 456 -6.08 14.63 -21.88
C ALA A 456 -6.06 16.06 -21.31
N LYS A 457 -4.99 16.43 -20.60
CA LYS A 457 -4.81 17.79 -20.08
C LYS A 457 -4.77 18.84 -21.20
N ARG A 458 -4.06 18.57 -22.31
CA ARG A 458 -4.05 19.47 -23.46
C ARG A 458 -5.40 19.63 -24.15
N LEU A 459 -6.28 18.64 -24.00
CA LEU A 459 -7.66 18.67 -24.52
C LEU A 459 -8.68 19.20 -23.50
N GLY A 460 -8.20 19.87 -22.43
CA GLY A 460 -9.04 20.57 -21.47
C GLY A 460 -9.60 19.72 -20.32
N VAL A 461 -9.15 18.47 -20.13
CA VAL A 461 -9.56 17.67 -18.99
C VAL A 461 -8.86 18.18 -17.72
N SER A 462 -9.63 18.57 -16.70
CA SER A 462 -9.08 18.99 -15.41
C SER A 462 -8.38 17.84 -14.69
N SER A 463 -7.36 18.15 -13.89
CA SER A 463 -6.60 17.15 -13.16
C SER A 463 -7.44 16.33 -12.18
N GLU A 464 -8.56 16.88 -11.69
CA GLU A 464 -9.50 16.21 -10.79
C GLU A 464 -10.33 15.12 -11.48
N ARG A 465 -10.51 15.23 -12.80
CA ARG A 465 -11.20 14.25 -13.64
C ARG A 465 -10.26 13.21 -14.25
N ILE A 466 -8.97 13.25 -13.94
CA ILE A 466 -8.00 12.27 -14.43
C ILE A 466 -7.68 11.30 -13.30
N HIS A 467 -8.08 10.06 -13.47
CA HIS A 467 -7.90 8.96 -12.53
C HIS A 467 -6.89 7.99 -13.11
N SER A 468 -5.76 7.84 -12.48
CA SER A 468 -4.73 6.93 -12.94
C SER A 468 -4.12 6.13 -11.81
N GLU A 469 -3.86 4.88 -12.07
CA GLU A 469 -3.09 4.01 -11.20
C GLU A 469 -1.87 3.52 -11.98
N SER A 470 -0.69 3.67 -11.37
CA SER A 470 0.57 3.26 -11.98
C SER A 470 0.98 1.93 -11.41
N PHE A 471 1.13 0.92 -12.27
CA PHE A 471 1.81 -0.31 -11.91
C PHE A 471 3.32 -0.09 -11.99
N ALA A 472 3.88 0.59 -10.97
CA ALA A 472 5.32 0.66 -10.77
C ALA A 472 5.73 -0.59 -9.95
N PHE A 473 6.35 -1.53 -10.64
CA PHE A 473 6.98 -2.71 -10.05
C PHE A 473 8.45 -2.46 -9.75
#